data_8e092db7b42471b318aae4924cff192b
#
_entry.id   8e092db7b42471b318aae4924cff192b
#
_cell.length_a   1.000
_cell.length_b   1.000
_cell.length_c   1.000
_cell.angle_alpha   90.00
_cell.angle_beta   90.00
_cell.angle_gamma   90.00
#
_symmetry.space_group_name_H-M   'P 1'
#
loop_
_entity.id
_entity.type
_entity.pdbx_description
1 polymer ?
#
loop_
_entity_poly.entity_id
_entity_poly.type
_entity_poly.pdbx_seq_one_letter_code
_entity_poly.pdbx_strand_id
1 'polypeptide(L)'
;EMCIRDRVVIVQTAPAVRAALGEEFGLPAGTLVTGKMVYALRELGFDYVFDTNFAADLTIMEEGNELLERLGNSRKYAWPMFTSCCPGWVSFVSKKYPEYLRNLSTAKSPQQMFGAMAKTYFAQKKGIDPNNICCISIMPCVSKKREASLSYMKSAGAGQDVDIVLTTREFVRMIRAEHINTRFLKEQAFDSPLGESTGAGVIFGVTGGVMEAALRTAYAVVEGKNPEADAFRAVRGRDGRREADFTLGDQTLHTCTVSGLANAEKLMEDIKAGRVSYDFV
;
A
#
# COMPACT_ATOMS: atom_id res chain seq x y z
N GLU A 1 19.27 -15.52 11.83
CA GLU A 1 20.45 -14.70 12.22
C GLU A 1 21.61 -14.79 11.21
N MET A 2 22.00 -15.97 10.72
CA MET A 2 23.14 -16.09 9.78
C MET A 2 22.93 -15.44 8.41
N CYS A 3 21.70 -15.32 7.93
CA CYS A 3 21.41 -14.75 6.58
C CYS A 3 21.48 -13.22 6.50
N ILE A 4 21.60 -12.52 7.63
CA ILE A 4 21.52 -11.05 7.69
C ILE A 4 22.84 -10.41 8.10
N ARG A 5 23.81 -11.18 8.64
CA ARG A 5 25.04 -10.64 9.27
C ARG A 5 25.90 -9.73 8.40
N ASP A 6 25.86 -9.92 7.08
CA ASP A 6 26.65 -9.14 6.13
C ASP A 6 25.78 -8.33 5.16
N ARG A 7 24.49 -8.13 5.48
CA ARG A 7 23.55 -7.41 4.65
C ARG A 7 23.15 -6.09 5.29
N VAL A 8 22.85 -5.12 4.45
CA VAL A 8 22.17 -3.89 4.85
C VAL A 8 20.69 -4.20 5.08
N VAL A 9 20.23 -4.03 6.30
CA VAL A 9 18.86 -4.37 6.71
C VAL A 9 17.99 -3.14 6.67
N ILE A 10 17.06 -3.13 5.71
CA ILE A 10 16.12 -2.04 5.47
C ILE A 10 14.75 -2.46 5.95
N VAL A 11 14.05 -1.58 6.68
CA VAL A 11 12.66 -1.82 7.08
C VAL A 11 11.73 -0.71 6.61
N GLN A 12 10.57 -1.11 6.09
CA GLN A 12 9.42 -0.24 5.86
C GLN A 12 8.29 -0.54 6.84
N THR A 13 7.55 0.48 7.24
CA THR A 13 6.41 0.33 8.15
C THR A 13 5.13 0.83 7.53
N ALA A 14 4.06 0.02 7.59
CA ALA A 14 2.73 0.47 7.18
C ALA A 14 2.18 1.55 8.14
N PRO A 15 1.38 2.52 7.65
CA PRO A 15 0.83 3.60 8.47
C PRO A 15 0.05 3.12 9.69
N ALA A 16 -0.68 2.02 9.59
CA ALA A 16 -1.46 1.47 10.69
C ALA A 16 -0.60 0.98 11.87
N VAL A 17 0.67 0.62 11.62
CA VAL A 17 1.57 0.11 12.68
C VAL A 17 1.81 1.19 13.74
N ARG A 18 2.09 2.43 13.33
CA ARG A 18 2.34 3.56 14.23
C ARG A 18 1.12 3.93 15.10
N ALA A 19 -0.09 3.65 14.60
CA ALA A 19 -1.33 3.91 15.33
C ALA A 19 -1.70 2.78 16.29
N ALA A 20 -1.34 1.53 15.97
CA ALA A 20 -1.62 0.36 16.80
C ALA A 20 -0.55 0.14 17.90
N LEU A 21 0.69 0.54 17.62
CA LEU A 21 1.81 0.28 18.52
C LEU A 21 1.73 1.05 19.85
N GLY A 22 1.04 2.20 19.85
CA GLY A 22 0.84 3.01 21.07
C GLY A 22 0.15 2.26 22.20
N GLU A 23 -0.80 1.40 21.88
CA GLU A 23 -1.51 0.56 22.87
C GLU A 23 -0.54 -0.39 23.59
N GLU A 24 0.43 -0.93 22.88
CA GLU A 24 1.48 -1.79 23.44
C GLU A 24 2.46 -1.03 24.34
N PHE A 25 2.51 0.28 24.23
CA PHE A 25 3.29 1.18 25.09
C PHE A 25 2.47 1.72 26.27
N GLY A 26 1.22 1.24 26.45
CA GLY A 26 0.32 1.68 27.49
C GLY A 26 -0.31 3.06 27.24
N LEU A 27 -0.33 3.50 25.98
CA LEU A 27 -0.97 4.74 25.55
C LEU A 27 -2.41 4.48 25.08
N PRO A 28 -3.29 5.49 25.06
CA PRO A 28 -4.63 5.34 24.54
C PRO A 28 -4.66 4.81 23.09
N ALA A 29 -5.69 4.03 22.75
CA ALA A 29 -5.88 3.46 21.43
C ALA A 29 -5.82 4.54 20.34
N GLY A 30 -5.08 4.26 19.25
CA GLY A 30 -4.90 5.19 18.13
C GLY A 30 -3.88 6.30 18.37
N THR A 31 -3.18 6.33 19.52
CA THR A 31 -2.09 7.27 19.74
C THR A 31 -0.96 7.02 18.75
N LEU A 32 -0.61 8.04 17.98
CA LEU A 32 0.49 7.96 17.02
C LEU A 32 1.84 7.96 17.74
N VAL A 33 2.65 6.95 17.48
CA VAL A 33 4.00 6.79 18.07
C VAL A 33 5.08 6.68 17.00
N THR A 34 4.95 7.45 15.93
CA THR A 34 5.80 7.33 14.73
C THR A 34 7.28 7.40 15.08
N GLY A 35 7.73 8.46 15.71
CA GLY A 35 9.16 8.65 16.00
C GLY A 35 9.70 7.66 17.03
N LYS A 36 8.89 7.28 18.02
CA LYS A 36 9.23 6.21 18.98
C LYS A 36 9.36 4.86 18.30
N MET A 37 8.50 4.57 17.34
CA MET A 37 8.58 3.36 16.52
C MET A 37 9.88 3.33 15.71
N VAL A 38 10.24 4.45 15.07
CA VAL A 38 11.50 4.57 14.31
C VAL A 38 12.70 4.35 15.22
N TYR A 39 12.69 4.95 16.41
CA TYR A 39 13.74 4.74 17.39
C TYR A 39 13.85 3.27 17.81
N ALA A 40 12.73 2.61 18.13
CA ALA A 40 12.72 1.19 18.51
C ALA A 40 13.26 0.28 17.40
N LEU A 41 12.99 0.59 16.14
CA LEU A 41 13.53 -0.16 15.01
C LEU A 41 15.05 -0.01 14.90
N ARG A 42 15.59 1.19 15.14
CA ARG A 42 17.05 1.39 15.15
C ARG A 42 17.73 0.68 16.31
N GLU A 43 17.11 0.68 17.50
CA GLU A 43 17.61 -0.12 18.65
C GLU A 43 17.62 -1.63 18.34
N LEU A 44 16.70 -2.11 17.50
CA LEU A 44 16.68 -3.50 17.01
C LEU A 44 17.74 -3.80 15.95
N GLY A 45 18.52 -2.79 15.53
CA GLY A 45 19.64 -2.96 14.60
C GLY A 45 19.28 -2.86 13.12
N PHE A 46 18.14 -2.22 12.76
CA PHE A 46 17.85 -1.87 11.38
C PHE A 46 18.71 -0.69 10.92
N ASP A 47 19.39 -0.85 9.78
CA ASP A 47 20.26 0.18 9.22
C ASP A 47 19.48 1.38 8.67
N TYR A 48 18.33 1.12 8.05
CA TYR A 48 17.45 2.14 7.49
C TYR A 48 15.98 1.86 7.80
N VAL A 49 15.27 2.89 8.19
CA VAL A 49 13.84 2.83 8.57
C VAL A 49 13.04 3.80 7.72
N PHE A 50 12.08 3.29 6.96
CA PHE A 50 11.31 4.04 5.99
C PHE A 50 9.79 3.94 6.20
N ASP A 51 9.06 4.89 5.62
CA ASP A 51 7.61 4.92 5.60
C ASP A 51 7.05 4.29 4.31
N THR A 52 6.17 3.31 4.43
CA THR A 52 5.47 2.74 3.27
C THR A 52 4.60 3.78 2.55
N ASN A 53 4.28 4.92 3.16
CA ASN A 53 3.56 6.02 2.49
C ASN A 53 4.27 6.52 1.23
N PHE A 54 5.60 6.54 1.20
CA PHE A 54 6.35 6.84 -0.02
C PHE A 54 5.93 5.94 -1.19
N ALA A 55 5.84 4.65 -0.92
CA ALA A 55 5.46 3.68 -1.93
C ALA A 55 3.95 3.68 -2.22
N ALA A 56 3.12 4.17 -1.29
CA ALA A 56 1.71 4.42 -1.57
C ALA A 56 1.54 5.53 -2.62
N ASP A 57 2.32 6.61 -2.52
CA ASP A 57 2.34 7.65 -3.56
C ASP A 57 2.72 7.07 -4.93
N LEU A 58 3.74 6.20 -5.01
CA LEU A 58 4.11 5.55 -6.26
C LEU A 58 3.01 4.63 -6.79
N THR A 59 2.39 3.83 -5.93
CA THR A 59 1.29 2.94 -6.32
C THR A 59 0.13 3.73 -6.92
N ILE A 60 -0.23 4.86 -6.31
CA ILE A 60 -1.31 5.72 -6.80
C ILE A 60 -0.95 6.37 -8.14
N MET A 61 0.29 6.77 -8.34
CA MET A 61 0.73 7.29 -9.64
C MET A 61 0.62 6.23 -10.73
N GLU A 62 1.05 5.01 -10.47
CA GLU A 62 0.95 3.90 -11.44
C GLU A 62 -0.51 3.50 -11.70
N GLU A 63 -1.34 3.32 -10.66
CA GLU A 63 -2.77 3.00 -10.83
C GLU A 63 -3.54 4.13 -11.52
N GLY A 64 -3.26 5.38 -11.18
CA GLY A 64 -3.88 6.54 -11.84
C GLY A 64 -3.52 6.62 -13.32
N ASN A 65 -2.26 6.41 -13.67
CA ASN A 65 -1.81 6.35 -15.06
C ASN A 65 -2.43 5.16 -15.81
N GLU A 66 -2.49 3.98 -15.18
CA GLU A 66 -3.16 2.82 -15.78
C GLU A 66 -4.65 3.09 -16.03
N LEU A 67 -5.36 3.73 -15.08
CA LEU A 67 -6.75 4.13 -15.28
C LEU A 67 -6.91 5.04 -16.48
N LEU A 68 -6.07 6.08 -16.61
CA LEU A 68 -6.09 7.00 -17.74
C LEU A 68 -5.78 6.30 -19.07
N GLU A 69 -4.80 5.40 -19.09
CA GLU A 69 -4.50 4.58 -20.28
C GLU A 69 -5.68 3.71 -20.69
N ARG A 70 -6.34 3.06 -19.71
CA ARG A 70 -7.54 2.23 -19.97
C ARG A 70 -8.70 3.06 -20.51
N LEU A 71 -8.94 4.25 -19.95
CA LEU A 71 -9.97 5.18 -20.45
C LEU A 71 -9.70 5.64 -21.87
N GLY A 72 -8.45 5.98 -22.20
CA GLY A 72 -8.03 6.37 -23.56
C GLY A 72 -8.13 5.23 -24.60
N ASN A 73 -8.11 3.97 -24.16
CA ASN A 73 -8.14 2.78 -25.01
C ASN A 73 -9.18 1.74 -24.54
N SER A 74 -10.38 2.18 -24.21
CA SER A 74 -11.40 1.39 -23.52
C SER A 74 -11.72 0.03 -24.16
N ARG A 75 -11.59 -0.09 -25.48
CA ARG A 75 -11.84 -1.34 -26.23
C ARG A 75 -10.76 -2.41 -26.02
N LYS A 76 -9.56 -2.02 -25.55
CA LYS A 76 -8.43 -2.93 -25.34
C LYS A 76 -8.46 -3.61 -23.98
N TYR A 77 -9.13 -3.01 -23.01
CA TYR A 77 -9.11 -3.42 -21.62
C TYR A 77 -10.42 -4.02 -21.14
N ALA A 78 -10.33 -4.87 -20.11
CA ALA A 78 -11.50 -5.39 -19.39
C ALA A 78 -12.01 -4.36 -18.36
N TRP A 79 -13.31 -4.24 -18.24
CA TRP A 79 -13.97 -3.31 -17.31
C TRP A 79 -14.89 -4.05 -16.32
N PRO A 80 -15.07 -3.54 -15.11
CA PRO A 80 -14.39 -2.38 -14.52
C PRO A 80 -12.89 -2.67 -14.26
N MET A 81 -12.08 -1.61 -14.08
CA MET A 81 -10.75 -1.74 -13.50
C MET A 81 -10.89 -1.94 -11.99
N PHE A 82 -10.23 -2.96 -11.44
CA PHE A 82 -10.14 -3.20 -10.00
C PHE A 82 -8.78 -2.80 -9.45
N THR A 83 -8.75 -2.12 -8.29
CA THR A 83 -7.50 -1.94 -7.55
C THR A 83 -6.91 -3.30 -7.14
N SER A 84 -5.59 -3.39 -6.99
CA SER A 84 -4.89 -4.65 -6.73
C SER A 84 -3.95 -4.63 -5.52
N CYS A 85 -3.91 -3.55 -4.75
CA CYS A 85 -3.01 -3.39 -3.62
C CYS A 85 -3.31 -4.31 -2.41
N CYS A 86 -4.52 -4.92 -2.36
CA CYS A 86 -4.92 -5.84 -1.30
C CYS A 86 -4.73 -7.31 -1.71
N PRO A 87 -3.72 -8.03 -1.18
CA PRO A 87 -3.48 -9.43 -1.57
C PRO A 87 -4.60 -10.39 -1.13
N GLY A 88 -5.39 -10.02 -0.13
CA GLY A 88 -6.59 -10.77 0.25
C GLY A 88 -7.65 -10.71 -0.85
N TRP A 89 -7.90 -9.52 -1.39
CA TRP A 89 -8.78 -9.28 -2.52
C TRP A 89 -8.29 -10.00 -3.79
N VAL A 90 -7.03 -9.79 -4.18
CA VAL A 90 -6.44 -10.44 -5.35
C VAL A 90 -6.56 -11.97 -5.27
N SER A 91 -6.29 -12.56 -4.08
CA SER A 91 -6.44 -14.00 -3.85
C SER A 91 -7.90 -14.45 -3.93
N PHE A 92 -8.84 -13.64 -3.48
CA PHE A 92 -10.27 -13.92 -3.55
C PHE A 92 -10.75 -13.94 -5.01
N VAL A 93 -10.43 -12.91 -5.79
CA VAL A 93 -10.75 -12.85 -7.22
C VAL A 93 -10.13 -14.03 -7.96
N SER A 94 -8.84 -14.29 -7.75
CA SER A 94 -8.13 -15.38 -8.43
C SER A 94 -8.76 -16.76 -8.22
N LYS A 95 -9.37 -16.99 -7.05
CA LYS A 95 -9.97 -18.27 -6.71
C LYS A 95 -11.45 -18.38 -7.09
N LYS A 96 -12.19 -17.30 -6.91
CA LYS A 96 -13.65 -17.34 -7.02
C LYS A 96 -14.16 -16.75 -8.32
N TYR A 97 -13.43 -15.81 -8.91
CA TYR A 97 -13.80 -15.09 -10.13
C TYR A 97 -12.62 -14.97 -11.09
N PRO A 98 -11.99 -16.10 -11.51
CA PRO A 98 -10.79 -16.08 -12.34
C PRO A 98 -10.99 -15.39 -13.69
N GLU A 99 -12.23 -15.32 -14.19
CA GLU A 99 -12.60 -14.59 -15.39
C GLU A 99 -12.34 -13.09 -15.31
N TYR A 100 -12.28 -12.53 -14.09
CA TYR A 100 -12.02 -11.10 -13.83
C TYR A 100 -10.55 -10.77 -13.52
N LEU A 101 -9.62 -11.70 -13.69
CA LEU A 101 -8.18 -11.43 -13.44
C LEU A 101 -7.64 -10.30 -14.31
N ARG A 102 -8.13 -10.14 -15.53
CA ARG A 102 -7.72 -9.08 -16.44
C ARG A 102 -8.25 -7.70 -16.05
N ASN A 103 -9.19 -7.65 -15.13
CA ASN A 103 -9.74 -6.43 -14.60
C ASN A 103 -8.86 -5.81 -13.49
N LEU A 104 -8.04 -6.63 -12.83
CA LEU A 104 -7.13 -6.15 -11.78
C LEU A 104 -6.11 -5.18 -12.36
N SER A 105 -5.79 -4.14 -11.60
CA SER A 105 -4.65 -3.27 -11.88
C SER A 105 -3.36 -4.07 -11.90
N THR A 106 -2.45 -3.68 -12.77
CA THR A 106 -1.10 -4.26 -12.89
C THR A 106 -0.12 -3.63 -11.92
N ALA A 107 -0.51 -2.55 -11.23
CA ALA A 107 0.32 -1.86 -10.25
C ALA A 107 0.61 -2.77 -9.05
N LYS A 108 1.84 -2.74 -8.57
CA LYS A 108 2.22 -3.42 -7.32
C LYS A 108 1.62 -2.70 -6.11
N SER A 109 1.40 -3.46 -5.04
CA SER A 109 1.05 -2.84 -3.77
C SER A 109 2.18 -1.97 -3.23
N PRO A 110 1.88 -0.98 -2.35
CA PRO A 110 2.91 -0.16 -1.71
C PRO A 110 4.05 -0.97 -1.08
N GLN A 111 3.74 -2.12 -0.45
CA GLN A 111 4.76 -3.00 0.09
C GLN A 111 5.77 -3.44 -0.97
N GLN A 112 5.29 -3.89 -2.11
CA GLN A 112 6.13 -4.43 -3.18
C GLN A 112 6.79 -3.32 -4.01
N MET A 113 6.12 -2.18 -4.20
CA MET A 113 6.72 -0.98 -4.78
C MET A 113 7.93 -0.53 -3.95
N PHE A 114 7.77 -0.45 -2.63
CA PHE A 114 8.86 -0.10 -1.74
C PHE A 114 10.05 -1.05 -1.89
N GLY A 115 9.80 -2.37 -1.83
CA GLY A 115 10.86 -3.37 -1.95
C GLY A 115 11.64 -3.26 -3.26
N ALA A 116 10.93 -3.06 -4.37
CA ALA A 116 11.56 -2.83 -5.65
C ALA A 116 12.42 -1.55 -5.65
N MET A 117 11.91 -0.44 -5.12
CA MET A 117 12.64 0.83 -5.02
C MET A 117 13.85 0.76 -4.08
N ALA A 118 13.74 0.02 -2.97
CA ALA A 118 14.85 -0.18 -2.04
C ALA A 118 16.01 -0.93 -2.71
N LYS A 119 15.70 -1.98 -3.49
CA LYS A 119 16.72 -2.79 -4.20
C LYS A 119 17.14 -2.25 -5.56
N THR A 120 16.56 -1.14 -6.05
CA THR A 120 16.97 -0.49 -7.29
C THR A 120 17.47 0.92 -7.03
N TYR A 121 16.58 1.90 -6.94
CA TYR A 121 16.89 3.31 -6.79
C TYR A 121 17.73 3.61 -5.54
N PHE A 122 17.29 3.11 -4.37
CA PHE A 122 18.02 3.37 -3.13
C PHE A 122 19.39 2.68 -3.11
N ALA A 123 19.46 1.42 -3.55
CA ALA A 123 20.70 0.67 -3.69
C ALA A 123 21.70 1.43 -4.57
N GLN A 124 21.27 1.88 -5.74
CA GLN A 124 22.09 2.68 -6.66
C GLN A 124 22.55 3.99 -6.02
N LYS A 125 21.64 4.74 -5.39
CA LYS A 125 21.92 6.03 -4.74
C LYS A 125 22.94 5.91 -3.60
N LYS A 126 22.95 4.78 -2.89
CA LYS A 126 23.85 4.51 -1.76
C LYS A 126 25.10 3.73 -2.16
N GLY A 127 25.21 3.26 -3.41
CA GLY A 127 26.33 2.40 -3.85
C GLY A 127 26.33 1.03 -3.18
N ILE A 128 25.13 0.50 -2.84
CA ILE A 128 24.96 -0.80 -2.21
C ILE A 128 24.63 -1.84 -3.27
N ASP A 129 25.26 -3.02 -3.24
CA ASP A 129 24.83 -4.14 -4.08
C ASP A 129 23.41 -4.57 -3.67
N PRO A 130 22.42 -4.57 -4.58
CA PRO A 130 21.05 -5.01 -4.28
C PRO A 130 20.96 -6.40 -3.62
N ASN A 131 21.90 -7.31 -3.95
CA ASN A 131 21.95 -8.65 -3.35
C ASN A 131 22.35 -8.63 -1.85
N ASN A 132 23.00 -7.56 -1.42
CA ASN A 132 23.36 -7.35 -0.02
C ASN A 132 22.29 -6.58 0.77
N ILE A 133 21.12 -6.32 0.18
CA ILE A 133 19.99 -5.71 0.88
C ILE A 133 19.05 -6.82 1.38
N CYS A 134 18.69 -6.75 2.65
CA CYS A 134 17.57 -7.48 3.23
C CYS A 134 16.42 -6.49 3.46
N CYS A 135 15.40 -6.54 2.62
CA CYS A 135 14.22 -5.68 2.73
C CYS A 135 13.17 -6.35 3.60
N ILE A 136 12.87 -5.73 4.74
CA ILE A 136 11.86 -6.21 5.70
C ILE A 136 10.67 -5.26 5.69
N SER A 137 9.46 -5.79 5.79
CA SER A 137 8.26 -4.97 5.92
C SER A 137 7.48 -5.32 7.20
N ILE A 138 6.97 -4.30 7.89
CA ILE A 138 6.10 -4.45 9.05
C ILE A 138 4.70 -4.02 8.64
N MET A 139 3.77 -5.00 8.64
CA MET A 139 2.43 -4.86 8.07
C MET A 139 1.36 -5.33 9.06
N PRO A 140 0.17 -4.70 9.07
CA PRO A 140 -0.93 -5.15 9.93
C PRO A 140 -1.67 -6.38 9.35
N CYS A 141 -1.22 -6.93 8.23
CA CYS A 141 -1.94 -7.92 7.44
C CYS A 141 -1.10 -9.16 7.15
N VAL A 142 -1.59 -10.34 7.54
CA VAL A 142 -0.92 -11.63 7.28
C VAL A 142 -0.85 -11.96 5.78
N SER A 143 -1.83 -11.52 4.98
CA SER A 143 -1.82 -11.76 3.53
C SER A 143 -0.62 -11.13 2.81
N LYS A 144 0.00 -10.11 3.42
CA LYS A 144 1.24 -9.49 2.91
C LYS A 144 2.44 -10.45 2.93
N LYS A 145 2.45 -11.43 3.84
CA LYS A 145 3.45 -12.51 3.83
C LYS A 145 3.33 -13.38 2.58
N ARG A 146 2.10 -13.74 2.21
CA ARG A 146 1.85 -14.49 0.98
C ARG A 146 2.21 -13.67 -0.26
N GLU A 147 1.83 -12.38 -0.30
CA GLU A 147 2.17 -11.51 -1.42
C GLU A 147 3.69 -11.48 -1.67
N ALA A 148 4.49 -11.26 -0.62
CA ALA A 148 5.94 -11.23 -0.73
C ALA A 148 6.54 -12.56 -1.20
N SER A 149 5.88 -13.69 -0.96
CA SER A 149 6.35 -15.02 -1.38
C SER A 149 6.01 -15.40 -2.83
N LEU A 150 5.23 -14.58 -3.55
CA LEU A 150 4.86 -14.87 -4.93
C LEU A 150 6.09 -14.77 -5.85
N SER A 151 6.24 -15.77 -6.73
CA SER A 151 7.43 -15.94 -7.57
C SER A 151 7.70 -14.78 -8.53
N TYR A 152 6.70 -13.96 -8.83
CA TYR A 152 6.80 -12.80 -9.71
C TYR A 152 7.06 -11.47 -8.97
N MET A 153 7.09 -11.47 -7.63
CA MET A 153 7.42 -10.30 -6.80
C MET A 153 8.95 -10.15 -6.63
N LYS A 154 9.66 -10.07 -7.76
CA LYS A 154 11.14 -10.01 -7.86
C LYS A 154 11.62 -9.11 -8.98
N SER A 155 10.97 -7.98 -9.19
CA SER A 155 11.28 -7.08 -10.32
C SER A 155 12.60 -6.33 -10.16
N ALA A 156 13.15 -6.23 -8.96
CA ALA A 156 14.46 -5.64 -8.73
C ALA A 156 15.65 -6.51 -9.26
N GLY A 157 15.39 -7.77 -9.64
CA GLY A 157 16.44 -8.67 -10.13
C GLY A 157 17.40 -9.21 -9.06
N ALA A 158 17.17 -8.90 -7.78
CA ALA A 158 17.99 -9.29 -6.63
C ALA A 158 17.18 -10.13 -5.62
N GLY A 159 16.65 -11.26 -6.07
CA GLY A 159 15.75 -12.09 -5.28
C GLY A 159 14.36 -11.47 -5.15
N GLN A 160 13.64 -11.80 -4.06
CA GLN A 160 12.34 -11.19 -3.77
C GLN A 160 12.49 -9.68 -3.50
N ASP A 161 11.53 -8.88 -3.94
CA ASP A 161 11.55 -7.43 -3.68
C ASP A 161 11.46 -7.15 -2.17
N VAL A 162 10.66 -7.93 -1.44
CA VAL A 162 10.59 -7.93 0.02
C VAL A 162 10.96 -9.32 0.53
N ASP A 163 12.01 -9.41 1.34
CA ASP A 163 12.56 -10.67 1.82
C ASP A 163 11.78 -11.24 3.01
N ILE A 164 11.37 -10.37 3.95
CA ILE A 164 10.69 -10.77 5.20
C ILE A 164 9.51 -9.85 5.45
N VAL A 165 8.39 -10.42 5.86
CA VAL A 165 7.22 -9.66 6.32
C VAL A 165 6.91 -10.01 7.77
N LEU A 166 6.93 -9.01 8.63
CA LEU A 166 6.53 -9.10 10.03
C LEU A 166 5.14 -8.48 10.21
N THR A 167 4.31 -9.11 11.00
CA THR A 167 3.07 -8.48 11.47
C THR A 167 3.37 -7.50 12.59
N THR A 168 2.44 -6.56 12.85
CA THR A 168 2.53 -5.66 14.01
C THR A 168 2.76 -6.45 15.32
N ARG A 169 2.06 -7.59 15.49
CA ARG A 169 2.22 -8.46 16.68
C ARG A 169 3.60 -9.09 16.78
N GLU A 170 4.19 -9.51 15.66
CA GLU A 170 5.55 -10.06 15.65
C GLU A 170 6.56 -8.98 15.98
N PHE A 171 6.38 -7.77 15.47
CA PHE A 171 7.22 -6.62 15.80
C PHE A 171 7.16 -6.28 17.30
N VAL A 172 5.96 -6.26 17.90
CA VAL A 172 5.80 -6.07 19.35
C VAL A 172 6.53 -7.15 20.14
N ARG A 173 6.49 -8.42 19.69
CA ARG A 173 7.22 -9.50 20.34
C ARG A 173 8.73 -9.30 20.26
N MET A 174 9.25 -8.78 19.14
CA MET A 174 10.69 -8.42 19.03
C MET A 174 11.06 -7.33 20.03
N ILE A 175 10.29 -6.24 20.11
CA ILE A 175 10.52 -5.16 21.09
C ILE A 175 10.60 -5.71 22.51
N ARG A 176 9.68 -6.63 22.85
CA ARG A 176 9.66 -7.25 24.18
C ARG A 176 10.82 -8.22 24.41
N ALA A 177 11.17 -9.01 23.41
CA ALA A 177 12.28 -9.99 23.49
C ALA A 177 13.65 -9.32 23.69
N GLU A 178 13.84 -8.16 23.04
CA GLU A 178 15.06 -7.36 23.17
C GLU A 178 15.01 -6.41 24.38
N HIS A 179 14.00 -6.54 25.25
CA HIS A 179 13.86 -5.75 26.46
C HIS A 179 13.89 -4.23 26.24
N ILE A 180 13.45 -3.75 25.07
CA ILE A 180 13.42 -2.32 24.75
C ILE A 180 12.42 -1.63 25.66
N ASN A 181 12.91 -0.69 26.47
CA ASN A 181 12.06 0.05 27.40
C ASN A 181 11.32 1.19 26.67
N THR A 182 10.04 0.97 26.40
CA THR A 182 9.22 1.87 25.60
C THR A 182 8.99 3.26 26.25
N ARG A 183 9.26 3.40 27.57
CA ARG A 183 9.16 4.68 28.28
C ARG A 183 10.29 5.65 27.93
N PHE A 184 11.44 5.14 27.51
CA PHE A 184 12.63 5.94 27.20
C PHE A 184 12.86 6.14 25.70
N LEU A 185 11.95 5.65 24.85
CA LEU A 185 12.04 5.86 23.42
C LEU A 185 11.95 7.36 23.07
N LYS A 186 12.90 7.82 22.26
CA LYS A 186 12.97 9.19 21.76
C LYS A 186 12.20 9.29 20.44
N GLU A 187 11.86 10.49 20.03
CA GLU A 187 11.30 10.75 18.71
C GLU A 187 12.43 10.81 17.68
N GLN A 188 12.30 10.06 16.60
CA GLN A 188 13.22 10.08 15.45
C GLN A 188 12.43 10.13 14.15
N ALA A 189 13.02 10.73 13.10
CA ALA A 189 12.44 10.76 11.77
C ALA A 189 12.81 9.50 10.97
N PHE A 190 12.00 9.18 9.97
CA PHE A 190 12.34 8.21 8.94
C PHE A 190 13.56 8.66 8.14
N ASP A 191 14.22 7.71 7.51
CA ASP A 191 15.37 7.98 6.64
C ASP A 191 14.91 8.51 5.27
N SER A 192 15.68 9.43 4.67
CA SER A 192 15.44 9.98 3.34
C SER A 192 16.27 9.21 2.28
N PRO A 193 15.77 9.10 1.04
CA PRO A 193 14.57 9.75 0.49
C PRO A 193 13.29 8.92 0.61
N LEU A 194 13.33 7.63 0.91
CA LEU A 194 12.16 6.75 0.89
C LEU A 194 11.26 6.85 2.14
N GLY A 195 11.54 7.80 3.03
CA GLY A 195 10.72 8.11 4.20
C GLY A 195 9.81 9.32 4.02
N GLU A 196 9.90 10.00 2.88
CA GLU A 196 9.10 11.18 2.55
C GLU A 196 7.89 10.78 1.71
N SER A 197 6.74 11.41 1.94
CA SER A 197 5.50 11.12 1.22
C SER A 197 4.63 12.37 1.08
N THR A 198 3.66 12.30 0.19
CA THR A 198 2.66 13.36 -0.01
C THR A 198 1.38 13.07 0.79
N GLY A 199 0.41 13.98 0.69
CA GLY A 199 -0.93 13.78 1.26
C GLY A 199 -1.68 12.60 0.64
N ALA A 200 -1.37 12.19 -0.58
CA ALA A 200 -2.00 11.03 -1.24
C ALA A 200 -1.69 9.74 -0.49
N GLY A 201 -0.42 9.50 -0.10
CA GLY A 201 -0.04 8.35 0.71
C GLY A 201 -0.76 8.30 2.07
N VAL A 202 -1.03 9.45 2.68
CA VAL A 202 -1.81 9.55 3.93
C VAL A 202 -3.28 9.21 3.71
N ILE A 203 -3.90 9.77 2.66
CA ILE A 203 -5.31 9.51 2.30
C ILE A 203 -5.54 8.03 2.02
N PHE A 204 -4.58 7.33 1.46
CA PHE A 204 -4.63 5.90 1.18
C PHE A 204 -5.10 5.05 2.38
N GLY A 205 -4.80 5.47 3.59
CA GLY A 205 -5.12 4.75 4.82
C GLY A 205 -6.58 4.86 5.30
N VAL A 206 -7.43 5.70 4.69
CA VAL A 206 -8.84 5.82 5.08
C VAL A 206 -9.73 4.91 4.22
N THR A 207 -10.95 4.57 4.70
CA THR A 207 -11.91 3.79 3.91
C THR A 207 -12.31 4.58 2.66
N GLY A 208 -12.09 3.99 1.48
CA GLY A 208 -12.24 4.66 0.17
C GLY A 208 -11.05 5.53 -0.23
N GLY A 209 -10.00 5.59 0.59
CA GLY A 209 -8.85 6.48 0.38
C GLY A 209 -8.00 6.12 -0.84
N VAL A 210 -7.90 4.84 -1.19
CA VAL A 210 -7.21 4.40 -2.42
C VAL A 210 -7.89 4.98 -3.64
N MET A 211 -9.23 4.83 -3.72
CA MET A 211 -10.04 5.41 -4.79
C MET A 211 -9.88 6.93 -4.84
N GLU A 212 -10.01 7.60 -3.70
CA GLU A 212 -9.84 9.06 -3.64
C GLU A 212 -8.46 9.51 -4.12
N ALA A 213 -7.39 8.86 -3.67
CA ALA A 213 -6.03 9.21 -4.06
C ALA A 213 -5.81 9.00 -5.58
N ALA A 214 -6.33 7.90 -6.15
CA ALA A 214 -6.27 7.62 -7.58
C ALA A 214 -7.04 8.67 -8.41
N LEU A 215 -8.26 9.00 -7.99
CA LEU A 215 -9.08 10.03 -8.66
C LEU A 215 -8.43 11.42 -8.58
N ARG A 216 -7.82 11.79 -7.45
CA ARG A 216 -7.06 13.04 -7.30
C ARG A 216 -5.88 13.10 -8.25
N THR A 217 -5.15 12.02 -8.35
CA THR A 217 -3.98 11.92 -9.25
C THR A 217 -4.41 12.00 -10.71
N ALA A 218 -5.43 11.23 -11.10
CA ALA A 218 -5.98 11.28 -12.46
C ALA A 218 -6.51 12.69 -12.81
N TYR A 219 -7.22 13.32 -11.88
CA TYR A 219 -7.71 14.71 -12.06
C TYR A 219 -6.56 15.68 -12.26
N ALA A 220 -5.51 15.60 -11.41
CA ALA A 220 -4.36 16.50 -11.55
C ALA A 220 -3.63 16.33 -12.89
N VAL A 221 -3.56 15.10 -13.41
CA VAL A 221 -2.96 14.83 -14.72
C VAL A 221 -3.80 15.39 -15.87
N VAL A 222 -5.13 15.21 -15.83
CA VAL A 222 -6.03 15.65 -16.90
C VAL A 222 -6.25 17.15 -16.87
N GLU A 223 -6.49 17.73 -15.70
CA GLU A 223 -6.86 19.15 -15.54
C GLU A 223 -5.64 20.07 -15.34
N GLY A 224 -4.45 19.51 -15.14
CA GLY A 224 -3.23 20.28 -14.87
C GLY A 224 -3.21 21.04 -13.55
N LYS A 225 -4.14 20.75 -12.64
CA LYS A 225 -4.27 21.39 -11.32
C LYS A 225 -4.78 20.41 -10.28
N ASN A 226 -4.47 20.66 -9.01
CA ASN A 226 -5.02 19.87 -7.92
C ASN A 226 -6.52 20.11 -7.76
N PRO A 227 -7.31 19.06 -7.45
CA PRO A 227 -8.73 19.21 -7.15
C PRO A 227 -8.93 19.90 -5.79
N GLU A 228 -10.13 20.45 -5.60
CA GLU A 228 -10.56 20.98 -4.30
C GLU A 228 -10.48 19.91 -3.19
N ALA A 229 -10.34 20.33 -1.94
CA ALA A 229 -10.11 19.44 -0.80
C ALA A 229 -11.18 18.34 -0.66
N ASP A 230 -12.44 18.66 -0.93
CA ASP A 230 -13.59 17.76 -0.78
C ASP A 230 -14.10 17.16 -2.11
N ALA A 231 -13.42 17.39 -3.23
CA ALA A 231 -13.88 17.00 -4.57
C ALA A 231 -14.28 15.52 -4.69
N PHE A 232 -13.55 14.62 -4.01
CA PHE A 232 -13.77 13.17 -4.09
C PHE A 232 -14.20 12.54 -2.76
N ARG A 233 -14.70 13.35 -1.82
CA ARG A 233 -15.12 12.89 -0.50
C ARG A 233 -16.24 11.84 -0.53
N ALA A 234 -17.06 11.82 -1.59
CA ALA A 234 -18.18 10.90 -1.74
C ALA A 234 -17.78 9.41 -1.68
N VAL A 235 -16.52 9.06 -2.04
CA VAL A 235 -16.03 7.67 -1.96
C VAL A 235 -15.69 7.24 -0.55
N ARG A 236 -15.55 8.16 0.42
CA ARG A 236 -15.25 7.85 1.81
C ARG A 236 -16.50 7.38 2.55
N GLY A 237 -16.38 6.40 3.42
CA GLY A 237 -17.46 5.99 4.32
C GLY A 237 -17.33 4.55 4.81
N ARG A 238 -18.24 4.16 5.73
CA ARG A 238 -18.23 2.84 6.39
C ARG A 238 -19.37 1.92 5.96
N ASP A 239 -20.11 2.29 4.92
CA ASP A 239 -21.38 1.62 4.54
C ASP A 239 -21.16 0.28 3.81
N GLY A 240 -19.95 -0.21 3.76
CA GLY A 240 -19.59 -1.49 3.13
C GLY A 240 -19.51 -1.44 1.61
N ARG A 241 -20.38 -0.69 0.94
CA ARG A 241 -20.38 -0.38 -0.51
C ARG A 241 -20.83 1.06 -0.70
N ARG A 242 -20.05 1.83 -1.46
CA ARG A 242 -20.40 3.22 -1.85
C ARG A 242 -20.15 3.41 -3.33
N GLU A 243 -21.07 4.09 -3.94
CA GLU A 243 -21.04 4.42 -5.36
C GLU A 243 -20.99 5.94 -5.51
N ALA A 244 -20.21 6.41 -6.46
CA ALA A 244 -20.09 7.82 -6.75
C ALA A 244 -19.68 8.03 -8.21
N ASP A 245 -20.21 9.09 -8.80
CA ASP A 245 -19.90 9.50 -10.15
C ASP A 245 -19.03 10.76 -10.10
N PHE A 246 -17.98 10.79 -10.92
CA PHE A 246 -17.06 11.91 -10.99
C PHE A 246 -16.79 12.30 -12.44
N THR A 247 -16.75 13.60 -12.70
CA THR A 247 -16.33 14.13 -13.99
C THR A 247 -14.83 14.30 -14.04
N LEU A 248 -14.21 13.74 -15.09
CA LEU A 248 -12.79 13.84 -15.36
C LEU A 248 -12.60 14.25 -16.82
N GLY A 249 -12.24 15.51 -17.06
CA GLY A 249 -12.32 16.12 -18.39
C GLY A 249 -13.77 16.07 -18.92
N ASP A 250 -13.95 15.50 -20.10
CA ASP A 250 -15.25 15.33 -20.75
C ASP A 250 -15.95 13.99 -20.41
N GLN A 251 -15.39 13.19 -19.52
CA GLN A 251 -15.90 11.85 -19.19
C GLN A 251 -16.47 11.81 -17.77
N THR A 252 -17.58 11.11 -17.60
CA THR A 252 -18.09 10.75 -16.27
C THR A 252 -17.64 9.34 -15.93
N LEU A 253 -16.97 9.18 -14.80
CA LEU A 253 -16.53 7.91 -14.25
C LEU A 253 -17.53 7.41 -13.21
N HIS A 254 -18.01 6.20 -13.40
CA HIS A 254 -18.83 5.48 -12.42
C HIS A 254 -17.93 4.65 -11.52
N THR A 255 -17.85 5.01 -10.23
CA THR A 255 -16.93 4.37 -9.29
C THR A 255 -17.66 3.66 -8.15
N CYS A 256 -17.02 2.62 -7.61
CA CYS A 256 -17.54 1.92 -6.45
C CYS A 256 -16.41 1.59 -5.47
N THR A 257 -16.59 1.89 -4.20
CA THR A 257 -15.70 1.44 -3.13
C THR A 257 -16.39 0.37 -2.29
N VAL A 258 -15.65 -0.69 -1.96
CA VAL A 258 -16.18 -1.84 -1.22
C VAL A 258 -15.27 -2.18 -0.04
N SER A 259 -15.88 -2.40 1.13
CA SER A 259 -15.20 -2.82 2.34
C SER A 259 -15.70 -4.19 2.80
N GLY A 260 -14.74 -5.11 2.96
CA GLY A 260 -14.99 -6.49 3.38
C GLY A 260 -15.34 -7.45 2.24
N LEU A 261 -14.80 -8.67 2.28
CA LEU A 261 -14.95 -9.65 1.20
C LEU A 261 -16.40 -10.10 0.97
N ALA A 262 -17.25 -10.11 2.01
CA ALA A 262 -18.66 -10.44 1.84
C ALA A 262 -19.42 -9.40 1.00
N ASN A 263 -19.08 -8.12 1.14
CA ASN A 263 -19.64 -7.06 0.30
C ASN A 263 -19.04 -7.10 -1.11
N ALA A 264 -17.74 -7.39 -1.22
CA ALA A 264 -17.08 -7.59 -2.49
C ALA A 264 -17.70 -8.75 -3.28
N GLU A 265 -18.05 -9.85 -2.60
CA GLU A 265 -18.75 -10.97 -3.22
C GLU A 265 -20.10 -10.56 -3.82
N LYS A 266 -20.90 -9.82 -3.04
CA LYS A 266 -22.20 -9.30 -3.55
C LYS A 266 -22.00 -8.41 -4.76
N LEU A 267 -20.98 -7.52 -4.72
CA LEU A 267 -20.66 -6.67 -5.85
C LEU A 267 -20.28 -7.49 -7.10
N MET A 268 -19.41 -8.50 -6.94
CA MET A 268 -19.00 -9.36 -8.05
C MET A 268 -20.19 -10.11 -8.68
N GLU A 269 -21.11 -10.61 -7.85
CA GLU A 269 -22.35 -11.23 -8.35
C GLU A 269 -23.26 -10.23 -9.07
N ASP A 270 -23.32 -8.96 -8.63
CA ASP A 270 -24.07 -7.90 -9.30
C ASP A 270 -23.46 -7.56 -10.67
N ILE A 271 -22.13 -7.42 -10.74
CA ILE A 271 -21.39 -7.18 -11.99
C ILE A 271 -21.58 -8.35 -12.95
N LYS A 272 -21.41 -9.59 -12.47
CA LYS A 272 -21.54 -10.81 -13.27
C LYS A 272 -22.96 -10.99 -13.84
N ALA A 273 -23.96 -10.59 -13.08
CA ALA A 273 -25.37 -10.63 -13.52
C ALA A 273 -25.78 -9.42 -14.40
N GLY A 274 -24.86 -8.47 -14.65
CA GLY A 274 -25.14 -7.26 -15.43
C GLY A 274 -26.09 -6.29 -14.74
N ARG A 275 -26.26 -6.39 -13.41
CA ARG A 275 -27.13 -5.50 -12.65
C ARG A 275 -26.51 -4.12 -12.41
N VAL A 276 -25.19 -4.04 -12.43
CA VAL A 276 -24.42 -2.81 -12.23
C VAL A 276 -23.22 -2.78 -13.17
N SER A 277 -22.76 -1.57 -13.49
CA SER A 277 -21.56 -1.33 -14.29
C SER A 277 -20.77 -0.19 -13.70
N TYR A 278 -19.46 -0.34 -13.61
CA TYR A 278 -18.54 0.67 -13.13
C TYR A 278 -17.33 0.77 -14.05
N ASP A 279 -16.63 1.90 -13.95
CA ASP A 279 -15.33 2.10 -14.59
C ASP A 279 -14.20 1.73 -13.63
N PHE A 280 -14.34 2.06 -12.33
CA PHE A 280 -13.28 1.83 -11.36
C PHE A 280 -13.83 1.38 -9.98
N VAL A 281 -13.23 0.31 -9.40
CA VAL A 281 -13.63 -0.31 -8.13
C VAL A 281 -12.40 -0.54 -7.23
#